data_0eb2ee919f6cba3cf211c759b050053a
#
_entry.id   0eb2ee919f6cba3cf211c759b050053a
#
_cell.length_a   1.000
_cell.length_b   1.000
_cell.length_c   1.000
_cell.angle_alpha   90.00
_cell.angle_beta   90.00
_cell.angle_gamma   90.00
#
_symmetry.space_group_name_H-M   'P 1'
#
loop_
_entity.id
_entity.type
_entity.pdbx_description
1 polymer ?
#
loop_
_entity_poly.entity_id
_entity_poly.type
_entity_poly.pdbx_seq_one_letter_code
_entity_poly.pdbx_strand_id
1 'polypeptide(L)' 'MDIDAFRQMVAKNPKGFLGRYGLGNKILQENGSLEEAVEHLTVATQLDPTHAASHLALGRTLIRLGRD' A
#
# COMPACT_ATOMS: atom_id res chain seq x y z
N MET A 1 5.14 -7.46 11.70
CA MET A 1 6.08 -6.41 11.29
C MET A 1 5.48 -5.05 11.57
N ASP A 2 6.27 -4.11 12.03
CA ASP A 2 5.80 -2.76 12.22
C ASP A 2 6.01 -1.91 10.96
N ILE A 3 5.51 -0.67 11.00
CA ILE A 3 5.54 0.19 9.83
C ILE A 3 6.98 0.53 9.41
N ASP A 4 7.90 0.66 10.38
CA ASP A 4 9.28 1.00 10.04
C ASP A 4 9.97 -0.15 9.31
N ALA A 5 9.66 -1.40 9.68
CA ALA A 5 10.20 -2.55 8.97
C ALA A 5 9.76 -2.55 7.51
N PHE A 6 8.48 -2.25 7.26
CA PHE A 6 8.00 -2.16 5.88
C PHE A 6 8.63 -0.97 5.13
N ARG A 7 8.83 0.16 5.80
CA ARG A 7 9.51 1.30 5.16
C ARG A 7 10.92 0.94 4.73
N GLN A 8 11.63 0.17 5.57
CA GLN A 8 12.98 -0.29 5.22
C GLN A 8 12.94 -1.24 4.03
N MET A 9 11.95 -2.13 3.98
CA MET A 9 11.79 -3.04 2.84
C MET A 9 11.60 -2.27 1.54
N VAL A 10 10.75 -1.25 1.55
CA VAL A 10 10.50 -0.44 0.35
C VAL A 10 11.75 0.35 -0.03
N ALA A 11 12.49 0.87 0.96
CA ALA A 11 13.72 1.60 0.69
C ALA A 11 14.77 0.73 0.01
N LYS A 12 14.88 -0.54 0.45
CA LYS A 12 15.86 -1.48 -0.11
C LYS A 12 15.40 -2.06 -1.44
N ASN A 13 14.09 -2.25 -1.61
CA ASN A 13 13.54 -2.86 -2.82
C ASN A 13 12.22 -2.17 -3.19
N PRO A 14 12.29 -1.02 -3.86
CA PRO A 14 11.07 -0.26 -4.20
C PRO A 14 10.11 -1.02 -5.12
N LYS A 15 10.60 -2.04 -5.82
CA LYS A 15 9.78 -2.87 -6.71
C LYS A 15 9.38 -4.20 -6.07
N GLY A 16 9.57 -4.35 -4.76
CA GLY A 16 9.17 -5.54 -4.04
C GLY A 16 7.70 -5.47 -3.65
N PHE A 17 6.90 -6.44 -4.10
CA PHE A 17 5.46 -6.43 -3.84
C PHE A 17 5.15 -6.43 -2.35
N LEU A 18 5.81 -7.30 -1.57
CA LEU A 18 5.51 -7.46 -0.15
C LEU A 18 5.71 -6.14 0.61
N GLY A 19 6.80 -5.44 0.34
CA GLY A 19 7.06 -4.16 0.98
C GLY A 19 6.01 -3.13 0.63
N ARG A 20 5.65 -3.02 -0.64
CA ARG A 20 4.67 -2.03 -1.09
C ARG A 20 3.28 -2.32 -0.53
N TYR A 21 2.81 -3.57 -0.68
CA TYR A 21 1.50 -3.93 -0.15
C TYR A 21 1.49 -3.83 1.37
N GLY A 22 2.52 -4.38 2.02
CA GLY A 22 2.62 -4.37 3.48
C GLY A 22 2.63 -2.96 4.05
N LEU A 23 3.43 -2.06 3.45
CA LEU A 23 3.48 -0.68 3.93
C LEU A 23 2.15 0.04 3.73
N GLY A 24 1.55 -0.08 2.56
CA GLY A 24 0.25 0.56 2.31
C GLY A 24 -0.80 0.07 3.28
N ASN A 25 -0.88 -1.25 3.47
CA ASN A 25 -1.87 -1.84 4.37
C ASN A 25 -1.63 -1.43 5.82
N LYS A 26 -0.36 -1.39 6.25
CA LYS A 26 -0.02 -1.02 7.62
C LYS A 26 -0.36 0.45 7.90
N ILE A 27 -0.12 1.33 6.93
CA ILE A 27 -0.51 2.73 7.06
C ILE A 27 -2.01 2.85 7.29
N LEU A 28 -2.81 2.08 6.55
CA LEU A 28 -4.27 2.09 6.73
C LEU A 28 -4.67 1.59 8.12
N GLN A 29 -4.02 0.53 8.60
CA GLN A 29 -4.31 -0.03 9.92
C GLN A 29 -4.01 0.97 11.04
N GLU A 30 -2.98 1.78 10.88
CA GLU A 30 -2.56 2.73 11.88
C GLU A 30 -3.14 4.13 11.68
N ASN A 31 -4.12 4.25 10.78
CA ASN A 31 -4.77 5.53 10.48
C ASN A 31 -3.76 6.60 10.05
N GLY A 32 -2.76 6.19 9.28
CA GLY A 32 -1.77 7.10 8.74
C GLY A 32 -2.27 7.82 7.49
N SER A 33 -1.33 8.35 6.71
CA SER A 33 -1.66 9.12 5.52
C SER A 33 -2.33 8.25 4.46
N LEU A 34 -3.59 8.56 4.12
CA LEU A 34 -4.30 7.85 3.05
C LEU A 34 -3.60 8.05 1.70
N GLU A 35 -3.04 9.23 1.48
CA GLU A 35 -2.36 9.52 0.21
C GLU A 35 -1.08 8.70 0.08
N GLU A 36 -0.33 8.52 1.15
CA GLU A 36 0.83 7.66 1.12
C GLU A 36 0.41 6.20 0.89
N ALA A 37 -0.67 5.75 1.53
CA ALA A 37 -1.18 4.40 1.31
C ALA A 37 -1.55 4.17 -0.16
N VAL A 38 -2.19 5.16 -0.80
CA VAL A 38 -2.52 5.07 -2.24
C VAL A 38 -1.26 4.88 -3.07
N GLU A 39 -0.21 5.62 -2.77
CA GLU A 39 1.05 5.50 -3.51
C GLU A 39 1.58 4.07 -3.47
N HIS A 40 1.70 3.50 -2.29
CA HIS A 40 2.26 2.16 -2.13
C HIS A 40 1.34 1.08 -2.71
N LEU A 41 0.03 1.21 -2.49
CA LEU A 41 -0.93 0.23 -3.00
C LEU A 41 -1.04 0.29 -4.53
N THR A 42 -0.90 1.47 -5.13
CA THR A 42 -0.89 1.60 -6.58
C THR A 42 0.29 0.82 -7.16
N VAL A 43 1.48 0.98 -6.57
CA VAL A 43 2.66 0.22 -7.03
C VAL A 43 2.42 -1.28 -6.83
N ALA A 44 1.83 -1.68 -5.70
CA ALA A 44 1.55 -3.09 -5.43
C ALA A 44 0.64 -3.68 -6.51
N THR A 45 -0.41 -2.97 -6.92
CA THR A 45 -1.31 -3.46 -7.99
C THR A 45 -0.62 -3.55 -9.35
N GLN A 46 0.38 -2.71 -9.58
CA GLN A 46 1.18 -2.78 -10.81
C GLN A 46 2.15 -3.97 -10.78
N LEU A 47 2.70 -4.27 -9.60
CA LEU A 47 3.64 -5.39 -9.45
C LEU A 47 2.95 -6.75 -9.51
N ASP A 48 1.74 -6.83 -8.94
CA ASP A 48 0.94 -8.05 -8.98
C ASP A 48 -0.51 -7.70 -9.27
N PRO A 49 -0.88 -7.58 -10.55
CA PRO A 49 -2.24 -7.17 -10.93
C PRO A 49 -3.33 -8.15 -10.53
N THR A 50 -2.97 -9.39 -10.17
CA THR A 50 -3.95 -10.41 -9.81
C THR A 50 -4.23 -10.47 -8.31
N HIS A 51 -3.53 -9.67 -7.51
CA HIS A 51 -3.69 -9.72 -6.06
C HIS A 51 -4.93 -8.93 -5.64
N ALA A 52 -6.04 -9.65 -5.42
CA ALA A 52 -7.33 -9.03 -5.16
C ALA A 52 -7.33 -8.11 -3.93
N ALA A 53 -6.63 -8.50 -2.85
CA ALA A 53 -6.60 -7.70 -1.64
C ALA A 53 -5.95 -6.32 -1.86
N SER A 54 -4.94 -6.22 -2.74
CA SER A 54 -4.32 -4.94 -3.06
C SER A 54 -5.30 -4.02 -3.78
N HIS A 55 -6.04 -4.56 -4.76
CA HIS A 55 -7.05 -3.77 -5.46
C HIS A 55 -8.16 -3.32 -4.54
N LEU A 56 -8.61 -4.21 -3.66
CA LEU A 56 -9.65 -3.87 -2.70
C LEU A 56 -9.20 -2.77 -1.75
N ALA A 57 -7.99 -2.89 -1.20
CA ALA A 57 -7.45 -1.89 -0.29
C ALA A 57 -7.27 -0.55 -1.00
N LEU A 58 -6.78 -0.55 -2.23
CA LEU A 58 -6.61 0.66 -3.01
C LEU A 58 -7.96 1.34 -3.29
N GLY A 59 -8.96 0.55 -3.72
CA GLY A 59 -10.28 1.07 -4.01
C GLY A 59 -10.92 1.71 -2.79
N ARG A 60 -10.86 1.03 -1.64
CA ARG A 60 -11.40 1.56 -0.40
C ARG A 60 -10.73 2.85 0.02
N THR A 61 -9.40 2.92 -0.15
CA THR A 61 -8.65 4.10 0.21
C THR A 61 -9.02 5.28 -0.68
N LEU A 62 -9.16 5.04 -1.98
CA LEU A 62 -9.58 6.09 -2.92
C LEU A 62 -10.97 6.61 -2.59
N ILE A 63 -11.89 5.74 -2.21
CA ILE A 63 -13.23 6.15 -1.79
C ILE A 63 -13.15 7.04 -0.55
N ARG A 64 -12.35 6.65 0.44
CA ARG A 64 -12.18 7.45 1.66
C ARG A 64 -11.59 8.83 1.37
N LEU A 65 -10.73 8.92 0.34
CA LEU A 65 -10.18 10.21 -0.09
C LEU A 65 -11.13 11.02 -0.95
N GLY A 66 -12.29 10.48 -1.31
CA GLY A 66 -13.22 11.13 -2.21
C GLY A 66 -12.81 11.07 -3.67
N ARG A 67 -11.97 10.11 -4.04
CA ARG A 67 -11.53 9.88 -5.42
C ARG A 67 -12.14 8.59 -5.95
N ASP A 68 -12.56 8.62 -7.19
CA ASP A 68 -13.12 7.42 -7.86
C ASP A 68 -12.08 6.70 -8.71
#